data_00155340848d99072bda75a7615dec53
#
_entry.id   00155340848d99072bda75a7615dec53
#
_cell.length_a   1.000
_cell.length_b   1.000
_cell.length_c   1.000
_cell.angle_alpha   90.00
_cell.angle_beta   90.00
_cell.angle_gamma   90.00
#
_symmetry.space_group_name_H-M   'P 1'
#
loop_
_entity.id
_entity.type
_entity.pdbx_description
1 polymer ?
#
loop_
_entity_poly.entity_id
_entity_poly.type
_entity_poly.pdbx_seq_one_letter_code
_entity_poly.pdbx_strand_id
1 'polypeptide(L)'
;MSAAARLRRRDEGAEIIVLERSRYVSFANCGLPYYVGGEIEEPAKLLLHTPQTLKAALNLDVRINSEVTAIDPGAHSVQVTDTETGEAYTLTYDHLILSPGAVAARPPIDGLDSPRVHTLRTVDDALALREASGTRAVVLGAGFIGIEAAEALAHRGFETHLVEYAEHVLPPLEVEMATLVTQELRALGVHVHAGVAAQSISHGDDHDSVTLSDGTELSADLIVLSTGVRPDTALAEAAGIETRGGYILVDDHGRTSAGDVYAVGDATVGRDHERPVALAGPANRGGRLVADVIADTGHGEATARPLPRPQGTAIVRIGSL
;
A
#
# COMPACT_ATOMS: atom_id res chain seq x y z
N MET A 1 13.34 -0.46 -2.17
CA MET A 1 14.22 -1.67 -2.25
C MET A 1 14.72 -1.97 -3.67
N SER A 2 13.88 -1.99 -4.73
CA SER A 2 14.34 -2.30 -6.10
C SER A 2 15.39 -1.31 -6.61
N ALA A 3 15.25 -0.02 -6.30
CA ALA A 3 16.25 1.01 -6.62
C ALA A 3 17.56 0.76 -5.85
N ALA A 4 17.51 0.58 -4.54
CA ALA A 4 18.69 0.36 -3.71
C ALA A 4 19.49 -0.87 -4.16
N ALA A 5 18.80 -2.01 -4.41
CA ALA A 5 19.44 -3.22 -4.89
C ALA A 5 20.01 -3.08 -6.31
N ARG A 6 19.37 -2.28 -7.18
CA ARG A 6 19.89 -2.01 -8.53
C ARG A 6 21.10 -1.07 -8.48
N LEU A 7 21.03 0.00 -7.69
CA LEU A 7 22.10 0.96 -7.56
C LEU A 7 23.37 0.29 -7.01
N ARG A 8 23.26 -0.57 -5.99
CA ARG A 8 24.40 -1.33 -5.47
C ARG A 8 25.09 -2.18 -6.53
N ARG A 9 24.34 -2.75 -7.48
CA ARG A 9 24.92 -3.51 -8.61
C ARG A 9 25.56 -2.62 -9.68
N ARG A 10 25.20 -1.34 -9.71
CA ARG A 10 25.78 -0.36 -10.65
C ARG A 10 26.98 0.36 -10.05
N ASP A 11 26.96 0.58 -8.75
CA ASP A 11 28.00 1.25 -7.99
C ASP A 11 28.20 0.55 -6.64
N GLU A 12 29.30 -0.18 -6.52
CA GLU A 12 29.67 -0.86 -5.28
C GLU A 12 30.14 0.11 -4.19
N GLY A 13 30.65 1.29 -4.57
CA GLY A 13 31.16 2.32 -3.66
C GLY A 13 30.08 3.24 -3.08
N ALA A 14 28.87 3.27 -3.66
CA ALA A 14 27.83 4.17 -3.19
C ALA A 14 27.43 3.89 -1.74
N GLU A 15 27.26 4.92 -0.93
CA GLU A 15 26.56 4.83 0.35
C GLU A 15 25.06 4.86 0.10
N ILE A 16 24.37 3.77 0.49
CA ILE A 16 22.93 3.62 0.25
C ILE A 16 22.22 3.42 1.58
N ILE A 17 21.45 4.43 1.98
CA ILE A 17 20.63 4.41 3.18
C ILE A 17 19.18 4.21 2.78
N VAL A 18 18.49 3.29 3.45
CA VAL A 18 17.05 3.05 3.29
C VAL A 18 16.37 3.35 4.61
N LEU A 19 15.44 4.31 4.58
CA LEU A 19 14.66 4.70 5.75
C LEU A 19 13.26 4.08 5.63
N GLU A 20 12.85 3.35 6.64
CA GLU A 20 11.52 2.71 6.73
C GLU A 20 10.90 3.07 8.08
N ARG A 21 9.71 3.70 8.05
CA ARG A 21 9.03 4.14 9.28
C ARG A 21 8.48 2.98 10.13
N SER A 22 8.18 1.84 9.47
CA SER A 22 7.75 0.64 10.17
C SER A 22 8.94 -0.26 10.55
N ARG A 23 8.63 -1.33 11.27
CA ARG A 23 9.63 -2.37 11.60
C ARG A 23 9.87 -3.39 10.48
N TYR A 24 9.17 -3.27 9.35
CA TYR A 24 9.17 -4.27 8.28
C TYR A 24 9.62 -3.68 6.95
N VAL A 25 10.90 -3.80 6.65
CA VAL A 25 11.49 -3.24 5.42
C VAL A 25 11.09 -3.97 4.14
N SER A 26 10.73 -5.24 4.24
CA SER A 26 10.37 -6.06 3.07
C SER A 26 9.49 -7.23 3.47
N PHE A 27 8.27 -7.23 2.93
CA PHE A 27 7.28 -8.27 3.20
C PHE A 27 6.42 -8.55 1.97
N ALA A 28 5.73 -9.70 1.98
CA ALA A 28 4.84 -10.15 0.92
C ALA A 28 3.45 -9.50 1.10
N ASN A 29 3.19 -8.34 0.48
CA ASN A 29 1.90 -7.65 0.55
C ASN A 29 0.73 -8.55 0.16
N CYS A 30 0.87 -9.31 -0.93
CA CYS A 30 -0.16 -10.26 -1.36
C CYS A 30 -0.32 -11.47 -0.43
N GLY A 31 0.59 -11.67 0.53
CA GLY A 31 0.50 -12.71 1.56
C GLY A 31 -0.38 -12.33 2.74
N LEU A 32 -0.67 -11.05 2.93
CA LEU A 32 -1.39 -10.56 4.11
C LEU A 32 -2.80 -11.18 4.25
N PRO A 33 -3.65 -11.21 3.21
CA PRO A 33 -4.96 -11.87 3.30
C PRO A 33 -4.85 -13.36 3.63
N TYR A 34 -3.88 -14.07 3.05
CA TYR A 34 -3.66 -15.50 3.32
C TYR A 34 -3.20 -15.77 4.76
N TYR A 35 -2.44 -14.83 5.34
CA TYR A 35 -2.11 -14.90 6.76
C TYR A 35 -3.34 -14.65 7.63
N VAL A 36 -4.15 -13.65 7.31
CA VAL A 36 -5.43 -13.39 8.01
C VAL A 36 -6.34 -14.60 7.94
N GLY A 37 -6.49 -15.23 6.79
CA GLY A 37 -7.31 -16.44 6.57
C GLY A 37 -6.74 -17.71 7.20
N GLY A 38 -5.44 -17.75 7.54
CA GLY A 38 -4.77 -18.88 8.16
C GLY A 38 -4.08 -19.85 7.20
N GLU A 39 -4.07 -19.58 5.89
CA GLU A 39 -3.29 -20.36 4.92
C GLU A 39 -1.77 -20.18 5.16
N ILE A 40 -1.35 -18.98 5.55
CA ILE A 40 -0.02 -18.72 6.09
C ILE A 40 -0.15 -18.71 7.60
N GLU A 41 0.44 -19.70 8.27
CA GLU A 41 0.31 -19.87 9.72
C GLU A 41 1.27 -18.98 10.51
N GLU A 42 2.50 -18.81 10.02
CA GLU A 42 3.57 -18.12 10.70
C GLU A 42 3.80 -16.71 10.13
N PRO A 43 3.73 -15.64 10.95
CA PRO A 43 3.95 -14.28 10.46
C PRO A 43 5.35 -14.08 9.87
N ALA A 44 6.33 -14.84 10.32
CA ALA A 44 7.69 -14.78 9.77
C ALA A 44 7.76 -15.13 8.28
N LYS A 45 6.81 -15.93 7.76
CA LYS A 45 6.73 -16.27 6.32
C LYS A 45 6.27 -15.10 5.45
N LEU A 46 5.70 -14.05 6.05
CA LEU A 46 5.42 -12.80 5.35
C LEU A 46 6.69 -11.99 5.09
N LEU A 47 7.72 -12.13 5.94
CA LEU A 47 8.92 -11.31 5.91
C LEU A 47 9.93 -11.87 4.90
N LEU A 48 10.27 -11.07 3.89
CA LEU A 48 11.17 -11.51 2.82
C LEU A 48 12.64 -11.21 3.15
N HIS A 49 12.91 -10.03 3.72
CA HIS A 49 14.25 -9.60 4.10
C HIS A 49 14.21 -8.81 5.41
N THR A 50 15.31 -8.89 6.15
CA THR A 50 15.58 -8.05 7.32
C THR A 50 16.70 -7.05 7.03
N PRO A 51 16.90 -6.00 7.84
CA PRO A 51 18.04 -5.10 7.71
C PRO A 51 19.38 -5.86 7.67
N GLN A 52 19.53 -6.89 8.50
CA GLN A 52 20.74 -7.72 8.58
C GLN A 52 21.00 -8.50 7.29
N THR A 53 19.96 -9.14 6.72
CA THR A 53 20.12 -9.89 5.46
C THR A 53 20.41 -8.95 4.29
N LEU A 54 19.84 -7.75 4.27
CA LEU A 54 20.10 -6.73 3.25
C LEU A 54 21.51 -6.12 3.40
N LYS A 55 21.97 -5.93 4.62
CA LYS A 55 23.36 -5.51 4.89
C LYS A 55 24.36 -6.56 4.41
N ALA A 56 24.12 -7.82 4.74
CA ALA A 56 25.02 -8.92 4.37
C ALA A 56 25.06 -9.16 2.84
N ALA A 57 23.90 -9.13 2.17
CA ALA A 57 23.81 -9.46 0.76
C ALA A 57 24.13 -8.30 -0.18
N LEU A 58 23.81 -7.05 0.22
CA LEU A 58 23.84 -5.89 -0.65
C LEU A 58 24.56 -4.69 -0.03
N ASN A 59 25.16 -4.81 1.16
CA ASN A 59 25.78 -3.72 1.91
C ASN A 59 24.91 -2.44 1.98
N LEU A 60 23.59 -2.61 2.23
CA LEU A 60 22.67 -1.50 2.42
C LEU A 60 22.63 -1.11 3.91
N ASP A 61 22.59 0.18 4.22
CA ASP A 61 22.25 0.71 5.53
C ASP A 61 20.73 0.86 5.61
N VAL A 62 20.06 -0.13 6.22
CA VAL A 62 18.60 -0.14 6.34
C VAL A 62 18.22 0.20 7.77
N ARG A 63 17.54 1.32 7.94
CA ARG A 63 17.06 1.83 9.22
C ARG A 63 15.54 1.71 9.26
N ILE A 64 15.05 0.76 10.03
CA ILE A 64 13.64 0.58 10.36
C ILE A 64 13.24 1.55 11.50
N ASN A 65 11.94 1.71 11.75
CA ASN A 65 11.40 2.65 12.74
C ASN A 65 11.94 4.09 12.55
N SER A 66 12.29 4.45 11.31
CA SER A 66 12.95 5.69 10.96
C SER A 66 12.06 6.49 10.00
N GLU A 67 11.26 7.39 10.57
CA GLU A 67 10.32 8.22 9.81
C GLU A 67 11.00 9.50 9.34
N VAL A 68 10.94 9.75 8.03
CA VAL A 68 11.31 11.05 7.48
C VAL A 68 10.18 12.03 7.74
N THR A 69 10.45 13.07 8.51
CA THR A 69 9.46 14.06 8.94
C THR A 69 9.53 15.36 8.15
N ALA A 70 10.67 15.65 7.51
CA ALA A 70 10.81 16.79 6.61
C ALA A 70 11.87 16.53 5.54
N ILE A 71 11.72 17.21 4.40
CA ILE A 71 12.71 17.24 3.30
C ILE A 71 13.03 18.70 3.04
N ASP A 72 14.31 19.03 2.96
CA ASP A 72 14.80 20.31 2.45
C ASP A 72 15.58 20.07 1.16
N PRO A 73 14.95 20.23 -0.02
CA PRO A 73 15.62 20.03 -1.30
C PRO A 73 16.74 21.04 -1.54
N GLY A 74 16.65 22.25 -0.98
CA GLY A 74 17.64 23.30 -1.14
C GLY A 74 18.92 23.03 -0.35
N ALA A 75 18.80 22.41 0.82
CA ALA A 75 19.92 21.99 1.66
C ALA A 75 20.36 20.53 1.39
N HIS A 76 19.72 19.81 0.46
CA HIS A 76 19.95 18.39 0.21
C HIS A 76 19.93 17.57 1.51
N SER A 77 18.89 17.76 2.32
CA SER A 77 18.78 17.10 3.62
C SER A 77 17.38 16.58 3.94
N VAL A 78 17.33 15.59 4.81
CA VAL A 78 16.09 15.06 5.39
C VAL A 78 16.18 15.04 6.91
N GLN A 79 15.07 15.37 7.58
CA GLN A 79 14.92 15.16 9.01
C GLN A 79 14.34 13.77 9.23
N VAL A 80 14.92 13.02 10.14
CA VAL A 80 14.51 11.65 10.48
C VAL A 80 14.21 11.59 11.97
N THR A 81 13.11 10.94 12.32
CA THR A 81 12.75 10.65 13.72
C THR A 81 12.68 9.13 13.90
N ASP A 82 13.41 8.62 14.86
CA ASP A 82 13.22 7.24 15.33
C ASP A 82 11.87 7.13 16.05
N THR A 83 10.98 6.29 15.55
CA THR A 83 9.60 6.18 16.05
C THR A 83 9.51 5.42 17.38
N GLU A 84 10.54 4.70 17.82
CA GLU A 84 10.60 4.01 19.09
C GLU A 84 11.16 4.91 20.21
N THR A 85 12.24 5.65 19.90
CA THR A 85 12.94 6.46 20.89
C THR A 85 12.52 7.93 20.88
N GLY A 86 11.95 8.42 19.76
CA GLY A 86 11.67 9.83 19.54
C GLY A 86 12.93 10.67 19.23
N GLU A 87 14.10 10.05 19.08
CA GLU A 87 15.33 10.74 18.71
C GLU A 87 15.26 11.26 17.27
N ALA A 88 15.59 12.53 17.08
CA ALA A 88 15.61 13.14 15.76
C ALA A 88 17.04 13.45 15.30
N TYR A 89 17.31 13.23 14.01
CA TYR A 89 18.60 13.53 13.39
C TYR A 89 18.42 13.97 11.95
N THR A 90 19.47 14.58 11.37
CA THR A 90 19.49 15.03 9.98
C THR A 90 20.44 14.15 9.17
N LEU A 91 20.01 13.78 7.96
CA LEU A 91 20.85 13.17 6.94
C LEU A 91 20.96 14.11 5.73
N THR A 92 22.16 14.20 5.15
CA THR A 92 22.37 14.83 3.84
C THR A 92 22.41 13.77 2.75
N TYR A 93 22.09 14.16 1.51
CA TYR A 93 22.06 13.27 0.36
C TYR A 93 22.64 13.94 -0.89
N ASP A 94 23.24 13.16 -1.77
CA ASP A 94 23.51 13.56 -3.14
C ASP A 94 22.26 13.33 -4.02
N HIS A 95 21.55 12.22 -3.79
CA HIS A 95 20.32 11.87 -4.48
C HIS A 95 19.30 11.28 -3.51
N LEU A 96 18.04 11.70 -3.63
CA LEU A 96 16.93 11.23 -2.80
C LEU A 96 15.88 10.51 -3.65
N ILE A 97 15.45 9.32 -3.23
CA ILE A 97 14.37 8.58 -3.88
C ILE A 97 13.18 8.48 -2.93
N LEU A 98 12.06 9.07 -3.31
CA LEU A 98 10.79 8.98 -2.58
C LEU A 98 10.00 7.76 -3.07
N SER A 99 9.65 6.88 -2.14
CA SER A 99 8.78 5.73 -2.41
C SER A 99 7.78 5.51 -1.26
N PRO A 100 7.01 6.55 -0.87
CA PRO A 100 6.17 6.49 0.33
C PRO A 100 4.95 5.58 0.15
N GLY A 101 4.62 5.22 -1.09
CA GLY A 101 3.50 4.36 -1.41
C GLY A 101 2.15 5.05 -1.22
N ALA A 102 1.19 4.31 -0.66
CA ALA A 102 -0.15 4.79 -0.43
C ALA A 102 -0.66 4.38 0.96
N VAL A 103 -1.64 5.06 1.47
CA VAL A 103 -2.36 4.74 2.71
C VAL A 103 -3.81 4.40 2.43
N ALA A 104 -4.48 3.70 3.32
CA ALA A 104 -5.91 3.38 3.18
C ALA A 104 -6.72 4.67 3.05
N ALA A 105 -7.62 4.71 2.09
CA ALA A 105 -8.57 5.80 1.95
C ALA A 105 -9.58 5.73 3.10
N ARG A 106 -9.86 6.87 3.72
CA ARG A 106 -10.89 6.99 4.76
C ARG A 106 -12.00 7.90 4.22
N PRO A 107 -13.07 7.31 3.65
CA PRO A 107 -14.21 8.09 3.18
C PRO A 107 -14.92 8.78 4.36
N PRO A 108 -15.77 9.78 4.11
CA PRO A 108 -16.51 10.49 5.15
C PRO A 108 -17.68 9.63 5.66
N ILE A 109 -17.37 8.55 6.37
CA ILE A 109 -18.32 7.68 7.06
C ILE A 109 -18.17 7.98 8.55
N ASP A 110 -19.26 8.34 9.21
CA ASP A 110 -19.24 8.60 10.65
C ASP A 110 -18.90 7.31 11.41
N GLY A 111 -18.08 7.42 12.46
CA GLY A 111 -17.71 6.30 13.32
C GLY A 111 -16.55 5.42 12.81
N LEU A 112 -15.79 5.85 11.77
CA LEU A 112 -14.59 5.12 11.31
C LEU A 112 -13.43 5.11 12.33
N ASP A 113 -13.55 5.81 13.43
CA ASP A 113 -12.59 5.83 14.54
C ASP A 113 -12.81 4.70 15.56
N SER A 114 -13.80 3.84 15.34
CA SER A 114 -14.02 2.65 16.16
C SER A 114 -12.77 1.77 16.24
N PRO A 115 -12.46 1.24 17.44
CA PRO A 115 -11.39 0.25 17.59
C PRO A 115 -11.65 -1.08 16.87
N ARG A 116 -12.89 -1.32 16.41
CA ARG A 116 -13.25 -2.48 15.58
C ARG A 116 -13.02 -2.26 14.09
N VAL A 117 -12.67 -1.03 13.67
CA VAL A 117 -12.36 -0.72 12.26
C VAL A 117 -10.86 -0.90 12.01
N HIS A 118 -10.55 -1.83 11.16
CA HIS A 118 -9.19 -2.19 10.75
C HIS A 118 -8.98 -1.94 9.25
N THR A 119 -7.74 -1.78 8.85
CA THR A 119 -7.30 -1.82 7.45
C THR A 119 -6.55 -3.12 7.18
N LEU A 120 -6.23 -3.43 5.93
CA LEU A 120 -5.38 -4.57 5.55
C LEU A 120 -4.34 -4.08 4.54
N ARG A 121 -3.25 -3.50 5.04
CA ARG A 121 -2.19 -2.95 4.20
C ARG A 121 -0.79 -3.25 4.71
N THR A 122 -0.61 -3.34 6.01
CA THR A 122 0.68 -3.57 6.67
C THR A 122 0.72 -4.93 7.34
N VAL A 123 1.90 -5.35 7.76
CA VAL A 123 2.04 -6.58 8.57
C VAL A 123 1.31 -6.42 9.91
N ASP A 124 1.41 -5.23 10.52
CA ASP A 124 0.72 -4.95 11.79
C ASP A 124 -0.81 -5.02 11.63
N ASP A 125 -1.37 -4.54 10.51
CA ASP A 125 -2.79 -4.70 10.19
C ASP A 125 -3.18 -6.19 10.14
N ALA A 126 -2.37 -7.00 9.43
CA ALA A 126 -2.64 -8.42 9.28
C ALA A 126 -2.53 -9.18 10.61
N LEU A 127 -1.58 -8.80 11.48
CA LEU A 127 -1.45 -9.34 12.83
C LEU A 127 -2.70 -9.01 13.66
N ALA A 128 -3.10 -7.74 13.68
CA ALA A 128 -4.30 -7.29 14.39
C ALA A 128 -5.57 -8.01 13.90
N LEU A 129 -5.75 -8.12 12.57
CA LEU A 129 -6.87 -8.86 11.99
C LEU A 129 -6.84 -10.36 12.32
N ARG A 130 -5.64 -10.97 12.36
CA ARG A 130 -5.48 -12.39 12.73
C ARG A 130 -5.85 -12.66 14.17
N GLU A 131 -5.54 -11.73 15.09
CA GLU A 131 -5.84 -11.82 16.51
C GLU A 131 -7.29 -11.41 16.83
N ALA A 132 -7.95 -10.68 15.92
CA ALA A 132 -9.34 -10.25 16.12
C ALA A 132 -10.27 -11.46 16.31
N SER A 133 -11.14 -11.33 17.29
CA SER A 133 -12.14 -12.33 17.67
C SER A 133 -13.55 -11.80 17.43
N GLY A 134 -14.50 -12.69 17.33
CA GLY A 134 -15.90 -12.39 17.06
C GLY A 134 -16.51 -13.40 16.10
N THR A 135 -17.73 -13.14 15.67
CA THR A 135 -18.48 -14.02 14.77
C THR A 135 -19.02 -13.29 13.54
N ARG A 136 -19.06 -11.95 13.58
CA ARG A 136 -19.65 -11.12 12.51
C ARG A 136 -18.63 -10.14 11.98
N ALA A 137 -18.40 -10.14 10.69
CA ALA A 137 -17.49 -9.25 10.02
C ALA A 137 -18.17 -8.45 8.92
N VAL A 138 -17.86 -7.17 8.82
CA VAL A 138 -18.29 -6.31 7.71
C VAL A 138 -17.07 -5.78 6.99
N VAL A 139 -16.97 -6.05 5.68
CA VAL A 139 -15.90 -5.55 4.81
C VAL A 139 -16.47 -4.42 3.95
N LEU A 140 -15.89 -3.23 4.05
CA LEU A 140 -16.31 -2.04 3.31
C LEU A 140 -15.43 -1.84 2.08
N GLY A 141 -16.00 -2.00 0.88
CA GLY A 141 -15.34 -1.96 -0.42
C GLY A 141 -15.01 -3.35 -0.96
N ALA A 142 -15.47 -3.64 -2.18
CA ALA A 142 -15.29 -4.92 -2.86
C ALA A 142 -14.27 -4.80 -4.02
N GLY A 143 -13.20 -4.06 -3.83
CA GLY A 143 -11.99 -4.13 -4.64
C GLY A 143 -11.17 -5.40 -4.33
N PHE A 144 -9.99 -5.55 -4.94
CA PHE A 144 -9.12 -6.72 -4.74
C PHE A 144 -8.89 -7.05 -3.27
N ILE A 145 -8.48 -6.06 -2.46
CA ILE A 145 -8.19 -6.26 -1.02
C ILE A 145 -9.45 -6.67 -0.27
N GLY A 146 -10.59 -6.05 -0.57
CA GLY A 146 -11.84 -6.32 0.13
C GLY A 146 -12.37 -7.73 -0.12
N ILE A 147 -12.31 -8.22 -1.33
CA ILE A 147 -12.77 -9.59 -1.64
C ILE A 147 -11.84 -10.64 -1.02
N GLU A 148 -10.50 -10.43 -1.05
CA GLU A 148 -9.54 -11.32 -0.39
C GLU A 148 -9.73 -11.29 1.14
N ALA A 149 -10.00 -10.12 1.74
CA ALA A 149 -10.30 -10.00 3.16
C ALA A 149 -11.61 -10.71 3.53
N ALA A 150 -12.66 -10.57 2.71
CA ALA A 150 -13.95 -11.23 2.94
C ALA A 150 -13.83 -12.76 2.86
N GLU A 151 -13.11 -13.28 1.87
CA GLU A 151 -12.79 -14.71 1.78
C GLU A 151 -12.01 -15.19 3.01
N ALA A 152 -10.96 -14.47 3.41
CA ALA A 152 -10.14 -14.82 4.56
C ALA A 152 -10.95 -14.89 5.87
N LEU A 153 -11.89 -13.95 6.07
CA LEU A 153 -12.73 -13.92 7.25
C LEU A 153 -13.81 -15.01 7.22
N ALA A 154 -14.40 -15.28 6.05
CA ALA A 154 -15.34 -16.40 5.87
C ALA A 154 -14.66 -17.75 6.16
N HIS A 155 -13.43 -17.97 5.69
CA HIS A 155 -12.64 -19.18 6.00
C HIS A 155 -12.36 -19.32 7.50
N ARG A 156 -12.28 -18.22 8.24
CA ARG A 156 -12.14 -18.23 9.72
C ARG A 156 -13.47 -18.48 10.44
N GLY A 157 -14.58 -18.59 9.72
CA GLY A 157 -15.89 -18.86 10.28
C GLY A 157 -16.68 -17.62 10.72
N PHE A 158 -16.27 -16.41 10.30
CA PHE A 158 -17.08 -15.22 10.49
C PHE A 158 -18.30 -15.25 9.55
N GLU A 159 -19.47 -14.86 10.05
CA GLU A 159 -20.56 -14.39 9.22
C GLU A 159 -20.12 -13.09 8.57
N THR A 160 -19.81 -13.13 7.27
CA THR A 160 -19.10 -12.05 6.57
C THR A 160 -20.02 -11.35 5.59
N HIS A 161 -20.16 -10.03 5.77
CA HIS A 161 -20.86 -9.12 4.87
C HIS A 161 -19.84 -8.29 4.10
N LEU A 162 -19.94 -8.27 2.76
CA LEU A 162 -19.13 -7.45 1.87
C LEU A 162 -20.00 -6.35 1.25
N VAL A 163 -19.67 -5.10 1.52
CA VAL A 163 -20.44 -3.91 1.09
C VAL A 163 -19.69 -3.17 0.00
N GLU A 164 -20.35 -2.90 -1.13
CA GLU A 164 -19.77 -2.19 -2.27
C GLU A 164 -20.73 -1.09 -2.76
N TYR A 165 -20.19 0.13 -2.91
CA TYR A 165 -20.93 1.26 -3.44
C TYR A 165 -21.29 1.10 -4.93
N ALA A 166 -20.36 0.54 -5.73
CA ALA A 166 -20.59 0.27 -7.14
C ALA A 166 -21.65 -0.85 -7.33
N GLU A 167 -22.23 -0.90 -8.52
CA GLU A 167 -23.29 -1.87 -8.86
C GLU A 167 -22.82 -3.34 -8.78
N HIS A 168 -21.51 -3.59 -8.81
CA HIS A 168 -20.94 -4.94 -8.72
C HIS A 168 -19.56 -4.93 -8.04
N VAL A 169 -19.13 -6.09 -7.57
CA VAL A 169 -17.78 -6.29 -7.02
C VAL A 169 -16.71 -6.07 -8.10
N LEU A 170 -15.48 -5.74 -7.71
CA LEU A 170 -14.38 -5.45 -8.62
C LEU A 170 -14.79 -4.47 -9.74
N PRO A 171 -15.10 -3.21 -9.43
CA PRO A 171 -15.59 -2.23 -10.39
C PRO A 171 -14.79 -2.10 -11.71
N PRO A 172 -13.47 -2.39 -11.76
CA PRO A 172 -12.73 -2.40 -13.01
C PRO A 172 -13.05 -3.54 -13.98
N LEU A 173 -13.74 -4.60 -13.52
CA LEU A 173 -14.15 -5.72 -14.37
C LEU A 173 -15.46 -5.43 -15.11
N GLU A 174 -15.64 -6.10 -16.26
CA GLU A 174 -16.96 -6.16 -16.90
C GLU A 174 -17.94 -6.95 -16.02
N VAL A 175 -19.23 -6.60 -16.10
CA VAL A 175 -20.28 -7.11 -15.21
C VAL A 175 -20.43 -8.65 -15.26
N GLU A 176 -20.18 -9.25 -16.42
CA GLU A 176 -20.22 -10.69 -16.61
C GLU A 176 -19.13 -11.40 -15.78
N MET A 177 -17.92 -10.84 -15.76
CA MET A 177 -16.82 -11.38 -14.96
C MET A 177 -17.05 -11.13 -13.46
N ALA A 178 -17.52 -9.94 -13.11
CA ALA A 178 -17.85 -9.61 -11.73
C ALA A 178 -18.96 -10.51 -11.16
N THR A 179 -19.89 -10.96 -12.03
CA THR A 179 -20.95 -11.91 -11.65
C THR A 179 -20.37 -13.26 -11.22
N LEU A 180 -19.37 -13.79 -11.92
CA LEU A 180 -18.71 -15.04 -11.53
C LEU A 180 -18.05 -14.93 -10.16
N VAL A 181 -17.34 -13.81 -9.93
CA VAL A 181 -16.72 -13.51 -8.62
C VAL A 181 -17.78 -13.43 -7.51
N THR A 182 -18.91 -12.76 -7.78
CA THR A 182 -20.01 -12.64 -6.83
C THR A 182 -20.62 -14.00 -6.47
N GLN A 183 -20.78 -14.88 -7.46
CA GLN A 183 -21.30 -16.24 -7.26
C GLN A 183 -20.35 -17.06 -6.36
N GLU A 184 -19.04 -16.97 -6.60
CA GLU A 184 -18.05 -17.68 -5.81
C GLU A 184 -17.99 -17.16 -4.37
N LEU A 185 -18.00 -15.84 -4.15
CA LEU A 185 -18.10 -15.25 -2.81
C LEU A 185 -19.32 -15.75 -2.04
N ARG A 186 -20.48 -15.81 -2.71
CA ARG A 186 -21.71 -16.37 -2.10
C ARG A 186 -21.61 -17.86 -1.80
N ALA A 187 -20.94 -18.63 -2.66
CA ALA A 187 -20.69 -20.06 -2.42
C ALA A 187 -19.78 -20.27 -1.19
N LEU A 188 -18.88 -19.34 -0.92
CA LEU A 188 -18.06 -19.31 0.30
C LEU A 188 -18.81 -18.81 1.55
N GLY A 189 -20.09 -18.44 1.43
CA GLY A 189 -20.90 -17.94 2.54
C GLY A 189 -20.80 -16.44 2.78
N VAL A 190 -20.19 -15.67 1.87
CA VAL A 190 -20.12 -14.21 1.97
C VAL A 190 -21.44 -13.56 1.50
N HIS A 191 -22.01 -12.70 2.34
CA HIS A 191 -23.20 -11.90 2.00
C HIS A 191 -22.76 -10.64 1.24
N VAL A 192 -23.01 -10.60 -0.07
CA VAL A 192 -22.60 -9.49 -0.94
C VAL A 192 -23.72 -8.46 -1.07
N HIS A 193 -23.45 -7.22 -0.66
CA HIS A 193 -24.31 -6.03 -0.77
C HIS A 193 -23.66 -5.07 -1.77
N ALA A 194 -24.06 -5.11 -3.04
CA ALA A 194 -23.57 -4.21 -4.08
C ALA A 194 -24.63 -3.14 -4.40
N GLY A 195 -24.18 -1.96 -4.88
CA GLY A 195 -25.03 -0.80 -5.15
C GLY A 195 -25.44 -0.04 -3.89
N VAL A 196 -24.79 -0.30 -2.75
CA VAL A 196 -25.09 0.36 -1.47
C VAL A 196 -23.81 0.85 -0.80
N ALA A 197 -23.90 1.97 -0.09
CA ALA A 197 -22.78 2.55 0.65
C ALA A 197 -22.96 2.38 2.15
N ALA A 198 -21.88 2.20 2.89
CA ALA A 198 -21.90 2.43 4.34
C ALA A 198 -22.05 3.93 4.59
N GLN A 199 -23.00 4.33 5.43
CA GLN A 199 -23.25 5.73 5.81
C GLN A 199 -22.65 6.07 7.16
N SER A 200 -22.80 5.18 8.14
CA SER A 200 -22.30 5.40 9.49
C SER A 200 -22.01 4.09 10.20
N ILE A 201 -21.17 4.19 11.21
CA ILE A 201 -20.86 3.12 12.17
C ILE A 201 -21.23 3.63 13.55
N SER A 202 -22.17 2.97 14.20
CA SER A 202 -22.55 3.27 15.58
C SER A 202 -21.85 2.31 16.53
N HIS A 203 -21.16 2.87 17.53
CA HIS A 203 -20.43 2.09 18.53
C HIS A 203 -21.37 1.52 19.56
N GLY A 204 -21.27 0.23 19.84
CA GLY A 204 -21.97 -0.44 20.92
C GLY A 204 -20.99 -1.16 21.84
N ASP A 205 -21.45 -1.51 23.05
CA ASP A 205 -20.61 -2.18 24.06
C ASP A 205 -20.12 -3.55 23.54
N ASP A 206 -21.03 -4.36 22.99
CA ASP A 206 -20.73 -5.72 22.53
C ASP A 206 -20.29 -5.76 21.06
N HIS A 207 -20.85 -4.93 20.22
CA HIS A 207 -20.60 -4.87 18.76
C HIS A 207 -20.93 -3.49 18.21
N ASP A 208 -20.43 -3.21 17.02
CA ASP A 208 -20.80 -2.03 16.24
C ASP A 208 -21.97 -2.35 15.31
N SER A 209 -22.72 -1.32 14.90
CA SER A 209 -23.73 -1.40 13.86
C SER A 209 -23.32 -0.53 12.67
N VAL A 210 -23.24 -1.14 11.48
CA VAL A 210 -22.97 -0.45 10.21
C VAL A 210 -24.30 -0.20 9.51
N THR A 211 -24.67 1.08 9.33
CA THR A 211 -25.89 1.48 8.59
C THR A 211 -25.55 1.70 7.13
N LEU A 212 -26.29 1.03 6.24
CA LEU A 212 -26.16 1.16 4.80
C LEU A 212 -27.13 2.21 4.23
N SER A 213 -26.88 2.66 3.00
CA SER A 213 -27.66 3.69 2.31
C SER A 213 -29.10 3.29 1.96
N ASP A 214 -29.40 2.01 1.97
CA ASP A 214 -30.76 1.45 1.78
C ASP A 214 -31.52 1.26 3.11
N GLY A 215 -30.91 1.63 4.24
CA GLY A 215 -31.47 1.48 5.59
C GLY A 215 -31.16 0.12 6.25
N THR A 216 -30.43 -0.77 5.59
CA THR A 216 -29.98 -2.03 6.19
C THR A 216 -29.01 -1.75 7.33
N GLU A 217 -29.14 -2.44 8.45
CA GLU A 217 -28.20 -2.40 9.57
C GLU A 217 -27.49 -3.75 9.70
N LEU A 218 -26.15 -3.71 9.75
CA LEU A 218 -25.29 -4.87 9.88
C LEU A 218 -24.53 -4.81 11.21
N SER A 219 -24.72 -5.80 12.06
CA SER A 219 -23.95 -5.94 13.30
C SER A 219 -22.52 -6.42 12.98
N ALA A 220 -21.51 -5.84 13.60
CA ALA A 220 -20.12 -6.19 13.34
C ALA A 220 -19.29 -6.26 14.63
N ASP A 221 -18.60 -7.37 14.82
CA ASP A 221 -17.55 -7.54 15.82
C ASP A 221 -16.20 -7.07 15.24
N LEU A 222 -16.11 -7.07 13.91
CA LEU A 222 -14.91 -6.68 13.13
C LEU A 222 -15.35 -5.97 11.85
N ILE A 223 -14.72 -4.83 11.55
CA ILE A 223 -14.95 -4.07 10.32
C ILE A 223 -13.62 -3.92 9.59
N VAL A 224 -13.57 -4.28 8.30
CA VAL A 224 -12.38 -4.08 7.45
C VAL A 224 -12.65 -2.97 6.46
N LEU A 225 -11.89 -1.88 6.55
CA LEU A 225 -11.97 -0.75 5.63
C LEU A 225 -11.06 -1.01 4.41
N SER A 226 -11.64 -1.30 3.27
CA SER A 226 -10.97 -1.59 1.99
C SER A 226 -11.51 -0.75 0.82
N THR A 227 -11.93 0.49 1.11
CA THR A 227 -12.52 1.45 0.16
C THR A 227 -11.50 2.10 -0.77
N GLY A 228 -10.36 1.48 -0.97
CA GLY A 228 -9.27 1.96 -1.82
C GLY A 228 -8.12 2.58 -1.02
N VAL A 229 -7.19 3.16 -1.78
CA VAL A 229 -5.98 3.78 -1.23
C VAL A 229 -5.80 5.18 -1.81
N ARG A 230 -5.12 6.05 -1.08
CA ARG A 230 -4.65 7.34 -1.55
C ARG A 230 -3.12 7.41 -1.46
N PRO A 231 -2.45 8.10 -2.36
CA PRO A 231 -0.99 8.25 -2.29
C PRO A 231 -0.59 8.98 -1.00
N ASP A 232 0.56 8.61 -0.45
CA ASP A 232 1.14 9.24 0.74
C ASP A 232 2.14 10.33 0.30
N THR A 233 1.64 11.53 0.01
CA THR A 233 2.42 12.62 -0.60
C THR A 233 2.62 13.83 0.30
N ALA A 234 2.10 13.81 1.53
CA ALA A 234 2.15 14.95 2.43
C ALA A 234 3.59 15.47 2.64
N LEU A 235 4.57 14.57 2.75
CA LEU A 235 5.98 14.94 2.90
C LEU A 235 6.53 15.65 1.65
N ALA A 236 6.18 15.16 0.45
CA ALA A 236 6.61 15.77 -0.81
C ALA A 236 5.96 17.14 -1.02
N GLU A 237 4.66 17.27 -0.72
CA GLU A 237 3.92 18.53 -0.80
C GLU A 237 4.47 19.59 0.17
N ALA A 238 4.78 19.19 1.42
CA ALA A 238 5.39 20.06 2.41
C ALA A 238 6.79 20.55 1.98
N ALA A 239 7.52 19.75 1.20
CA ALA A 239 8.81 20.11 0.62
C ALA A 239 8.71 20.94 -0.67
N GLY A 240 7.50 21.31 -1.12
CA GLY A 240 7.26 22.08 -2.35
C GLY A 240 7.49 21.28 -3.64
N ILE A 241 7.51 19.94 -3.56
CA ILE A 241 7.61 19.07 -4.73
C ILE A 241 6.26 19.03 -5.44
N GLU A 242 6.27 19.22 -6.76
CA GLU A 242 5.06 19.32 -7.58
C GLU A 242 4.23 18.05 -7.53
N THR A 243 2.91 18.21 -7.29
CA THR A 243 1.94 17.12 -7.29
C THR A 243 0.82 17.40 -8.29
N ARG A 244 0.15 16.34 -8.76
CA ARG A 244 -1.04 16.40 -9.60
C ARG A 244 -2.06 15.38 -9.15
N GLY A 245 -3.25 15.84 -8.73
CA GLY A 245 -4.30 14.97 -8.21
C GLY A 245 -3.90 14.20 -6.96
N GLY A 246 -3.01 14.77 -6.12
CA GLY A 246 -2.48 14.14 -4.91
C GLY A 246 -1.31 13.19 -5.15
N TYR A 247 -0.82 13.02 -6.39
CA TYR A 247 0.34 12.18 -6.74
C TYR A 247 1.58 13.03 -7.03
N ILE A 248 2.76 12.58 -6.65
CA ILE A 248 4.03 13.21 -7.00
C ILE A 248 4.20 13.16 -8.52
N LEU A 249 4.40 14.32 -9.14
CA LEU A 249 4.55 14.43 -10.59
C LEU A 249 6.00 14.12 -10.99
N VAL A 250 6.18 13.13 -11.85
CA VAL A 250 7.51 12.70 -12.31
C VAL A 250 7.61 12.71 -13.83
N ASP A 251 8.83 12.92 -14.35
CA ASP A 251 9.14 12.70 -15.75
C ASP A 251 9.25 11.21 -16.08
N ASP A 252 9.58 10.88 -17.32
CA ASP A 252 9.76 9.51 -17.82
C ASP A 252 11.02 8.79 -17.26
N HIS A 253 11.85 9.50 -16.49
CA HIS A 253 13.00 8.98 -15.77
C HIS A 253 12.82 8.98 -14.24
N GLY A 254 11.63 9.31 -13.76
CA GLY A 254 11.30 9.35 -12.34
C GLY A 254 11.79 10.60 -11.60
N ARG A 255 12.25 11.65 -12.33
CA ARG A 255 12.67 12.93 -11.72
C ARG A 255 11.45 13.73 -11.30
N THR A 256 11.51 14.34 -10.12
CA THR A 256 10.50 15.27 -9.63
C THR A 256 10.78 16.71 -10.10
N SER A 257 10.06 17.68 -9.57
CA SER A 257 10.33 19.11 -9.77
C SER A 257 11.52 19.64 -8.97
N ALA A 258 11.98 18.89 -7.95
CA ALA A 258 13.15 19.24 -7.16
C ALA A 258 14.40 18.55 -7.73
N GLY A 259 15.52 19.29 -7.79
CA GLY A 259 16.79 18.76 -8.25
C GLY A 259 17.26 17.60 -7.37
N ASP A 260 17.82 16.55 -8.01
CA ASP A 260 18.35 15.36 -7.35
C ASP A 260 17.35 14.58 -6.48
N VAL A 261 16.04 14.90 -6.62
CA VAL A 261 14.94 14.18 -5.97
C VAL A 261 14.13 13.42 -7.01
N TYR A 262 13.99 12.13 -6.79
CA TYR A 262 13.25 11.18 -7.62
C TYR A 262 12.08 10.62 -6.86
N ALA A 263 11.05 10.12 -7.58
CA ALA A 263 9.97 9.41 -6.93
C ALA A 263 9.53 8.21 -7.78
N VAL A 264 9.08 7.13 -7.10
CA VAL A 264 8.65 5.87 -7.74
C VAL A 264 7.50 5.21 -6.98
N GLY A 265 6.76 4.36 -7.67
CA GLY A 265 5.71 3.53 -7.09
C GLY A 265 4.36 4.22 -6.99
N ASP A 266 3.51 3.72 -6.08
CA ASP A 266 2.09 4.04 -5.99
C ASP A 266 1.78 5.51 -5.70
N ALA A 267 2.76 6.27 -5.18
CA ALA A 267 2.62 7.69 -4.90
C ALA A 267 2.85 8.59 -6.13
N THR A 268 3.16 8.04 -7.31
CA THR A 268 3.60 8.82 -8.48
C THR A 268 2.62 8.81 -9.63
N VAL A 269 2.66 9.89 -10.44
CA VAL A 269 2.02 9.97 -11.75
C VAL A 269 3.00 10.60 -12.75
N GLY A 270 3.13 10.00 -13.92
CA GLY A 270 3.97 10.54 -15.00
C GLY A 270 3.40 11.83 -15.57
N ARG A 271 4.27 12.79 -15.99
CA ARG A 271 3.84 14.07 -16.62
C ARG A 271 2.92 13.85 -17.82
N ASP A 272 3.23 12.83 -18.62
CA ASP A 272 2.50 12.48 -19.85
C ASP A 272 1.40 11.43 -19.63
N HIS A 273 1.09 11.09 -18.38
CA HIS A 273 0.06 10.10 -18.04
C HIS A 273 -1.14 10.79 -17.39
N GLU A 274 -2.34 10.42 -17.82
CA GLU A 274 -3.58 10.93 -17.24
C GLU A 274 -3.90 10.30 -15.88
N ARG A 275 -3.45 9.04 -15.67
CA ARG A 275 -3.78 8.26 -14.48
C ARG A 275 -2.54 7.59 -13.90
N PRO A 276 -2.45 7.47 -12.58
CA PRO A 276 -1.41 6.70 -11.92
C PRO A 276 -1.59 5.19 -12.21
N VAL A 277 -0.50 4.43 -12.08
CA VAL A 277 -0.52 2.97 -12.17
C VAL A 277 0.09 2.39 -10.91
N ALA A 278 -0.75 2.19 -9.90
CA ALA A 278 -0.37 1.67 -8.59
C ALA A 278 -0.29 0.14 -8.63
N LEU A 279 0.76 -0.40 -9.22
CA LEU A 279 1.03 -1.83 -9.35
C LEU A 279 2.51 -2.15 -9.06
N ALA A 280 2.77 -3.30 -8.47
CA ALA A 280 4.11 -3.76 -8.09
C ALA A 280 5.09 -3.85 -9.27
N GLY A 281 4.62 -4.29 -10.46
CA GLY A 281 5.44 -4.38 -11.67
C GLY A 281 6.03 -3.04 -12.10
N PRO A 282 5.20 -2.01 -12.37
CA PRO A 282 5.64 -0.64 -12.64
C PRO A 282 6.51 -0.05 -11.54
N ALA A 283 6.13 -0.19 -10.27
CA ALA A 283 6.92 0.31 -9.13
C ALA A 283 8.34 -0.28 -9.10
N ASN A 284 8.45 -1.59 -9.32
CA ASN A 284 9.73 -2.30 -9.36
C ASN A 284 10.59 -1.85 -10.56
N ARG A 285 9.99 -1.69 -11.75
CA ARG A 285 10.69 -1.21 -12.95
C ARG A 285 11.13 0.24 -12.79
N GLY A 286 10.26 1.11 -12.27
CA GLY A 286 10.57 2.51 -11.97
C GLY A 286 11.74 2.66 -11.00
N GLY A 287 11.75 1.86 -9.93
CA GLY A 287 12.88 1.84 -8.99
C GLY A 287 14.20 1.48 -9.66
N ARG A 288 14.22 0.47 -10.56
CA ARG A 288 15.43 0.12 -11.30
C ARG A 288 15.86 1.19 -12.29
N LEU A 289 14.89 1.82 -12.99
CA LEU A 289 15.18 2.92 -13.91
C LEU A 289 15.83 4.09 -13.17
N VAL A 290 15.26 4.54 -12.06
CA VAL A 290 15.82 5.64 -11.26
C VAL A 290 17.24 5.32 -10.80
N ALA A 291 17.50 4.08 -10.38
CA ALA A 291 18.87 3.68 -10.01
C ALA A 291 19.84 3.74 -11.20
N ASP A 292 19.40 3.35 -12.41
CA ASP A 292 20.22 3.48 -13.62
C ASP A 292 20.45 4.95 -13.97
N VAL A 293 19.44 5.82 -13.86
CA VAL A 293 19.55 7.27 -14.08
C VAL A 293 20.56 7.88 -13.11
N ILE A 294 20.49 7.56 -11.82
CA ILE A 294 21.42 8.08 -10.80
C ILE A 294 22.85 7.61 -11.11
N ALA A 295 23.05 6.33 -11.41
CA ALA A 295 24.38 5.80 -11.74
C ALA A 295 24.98 6.44 -13.00
N ASP A 296 24.15 6.82 -13.97
CA ASP A 296 24.61 7.45 -15.22
C ASP A 296 24.98 8.94 -15.02
N THR A 297 24.45 9.65 -14.01
CA THR A 297 24.79 11.05 -13.75
C THR A 297 26.28 11.26 -13.48
N GLY A 298 26.96 10.27 -12.91
CA GLY A 298 28.42 10.28 -12.68
C GLY A 298 29.27 10.01 -13.93
N HIS A 299 28.68 9.60 -15.08
CA HIS A 299 29.40 9.11 -16.27
C HIS A 299 29.13 9.92 -17.55
N GLY A 300 28.41 11.03 -17.47
CA GLY A 300 28.30 12.05 -18.55
C GLY A 300 27.25 11.80 -19.64
N GLU A 301 26.73 10.61 -19.84
CA GLU A 301 25.62 10.31 -20.77
C GLU A 301 24.58 9.40 -20.11
N ALA A 302 23.33 9.89 -20.04
CA ALA A 302 22.23 9.07 -19.60
C ALA A 302 21.92 7.98 -20.62
N THR A 303 22.28 6.74 -20.31
CA THR A 303 21.96 5.57 -21.15
C THR A 303 20.63 4.92 -20.74
N ALA A 304 20.09 5.27 -19.60
CA ALA A 304 18.83 4.78 -19.09
C ALA A 304 17.67 5.17 -20.02
N ARG A 305 17.00 4.18 -20.58
CA ARG A 305 15.85 4.41 -21.47
C ARG A 305 14.57 4.53 -20.66
N PRO A 306 13.66 5.47 -21.03
CA PRO A 306 12.36 5.58 -20.38
C PRO A 306 11.60 4.26 -20.42
N LEU A 307 10.79 4.02 -19.39
CA LEU A 307 9.92 2.85 -19.37
C LEU A 307 8.80 3.02 -20.40
N PRO A 308 8.41 1.94 -21.11
CA PRO A 308 7.22 1.97 -21.91
C PRO A 308 5.98 2.19 -21.03
N ARG A 309 4.90 2.70 -21.61
CA ARG A 309 3.63 2.84 -20.90
C ARG A 309 3.26 1.51 -20.23
N PRO A 310 2.99 1.50 -18.91
CA PRO A 310 2.65 0.28 -18.22
C PRO A 310 1.26 -0.22 -18.66
N GLN A 311 1.13 -1.53 -18.84
CA GLN A 311 -0.15 -2.20 -18.95
C GLN A 311 -0.49 -2.77 -17.58
N GLY A 312 -1.69 -2.45 -17.08
CA GLY A 312 -2.18 -3.00 -15.82
C GLY A 312 -2.61 -4.45 -16.03
N THR A 313 -2.05 -5.35 -15.23
CA THR A 313 -2.50 -6.74 -15.12
C THR A 313 -2.64 -7.07 -13.66
N ALA A 314 -3.77 -7.60 -13.27
CA ALA A 314 -4.04 -8.08 -11.91
C ALA A 314 -4.51 -9.53 -11.98
N ILE A 315 -4.18 -10.29 -10.94
CA ILE A 315 -4.65 -11.65 -10.72
C ILE A 315 -5.29 -11.65 -9.35
N VAL A 316 -6.44 -12.25 -9.25
CA VAL A 316 -7.12 -12.54 -8.00
C VAL A 316 -7.53 -14.01 -8.00
N ARG A 317 -7.35 -14.66 -6.88
CA ARG A 317 -7.89 -16.01 -6.62
C ARG A 317 -9.02 -15.89 -5.61
N ILE A 318 -10.15 -16.50 -5.89
CA ILE A 318 -11.28 -16.57 -4.96
C ILE A 318 -11.88 -17.96 -5.05
N GLY A 319 -11.88 -18.69 -3.95
CA GLY A 319 -12.38 -20.05 -3.91
C GLY A 319 -11.76 -20.92 -4.99
N SER A 320 -12.59 -21.34 -5.95
CA SER A 320 -12.19 -22.19 -7.07
C SER A 320 -11.86 -21.42 -8.37
N LEU A 321 -12.06 -20.09 -8.39
CA LEU A 321 -11.73 -19.24 -9.54
C LEU A 321 -10.26 -18.85 -9.61
#